data_3f1f6e74e23916eab26b6d1714af9f38
#
_entry.id   3f1f6e74e23916eab26b6d1714af9f38
#
_cell.length_a   1.000
_cell.length_b   1.000
_cell.length_c   1.000
_cell.angle_alpha   90.00
_cell.angle_beta   90.00
_cell.angle_gamma   90.00
#
_symmetry.space_group_name_H-M   'P 1'
#
loop_
_entity.id
_entity.type
_entity.pdbx_description
1 polymer ?
#
loop_
_entity_poly.entity_id
_entity_poly.type
_entity_poly.pdbx_seq_one_letter_code
_entity_poly.pdbx_strand_id
1 'polypeptide(L)'
;MSQEYVNVIFQPSGRRGKVPKGCNIIEASRLIGVDIEALCGETKVCGKCIVRIEEGHFEKYNIQSSMENVSPWQEEVEAKFINPEKQAKGFRLGCVAKIEDDILVFVPEESRAGKQVVSKAARDIDIEFNPTVKLYTIEVKKPDFEDKIGDWERLTNGLAREYGLTGLTIDIVTLRTLPGAIRAENWTVTVSVWNDKEVIRIQPGRKKHAYGIAIDVGTTTCAGYLCDLTTMEVLSTSSIMNPQCKYGEDVMARITFHMTTPGGLKRMSDDIIEGINSLIEKAIEQTHPKKKKIKKKKGDEGPQEYKEILEEGVEYLRINKEDIEDVTIGFNTAMHHILLGLDPEPVGLAPFPPVIHHSLDIK
;
A
#
# COMPACT_ATOMS: atom_id res chain seq x y z
N MET A 1 -28.40 -12.71 25.33
CA MET A 1 -27.26 -12.92 26.25
C MET A 1 -26.43 -11.66 26.23
N SER A 2 -26.19 -11.01 27.36
CA SER A 2 -25.33 -9.80 27.44
C SER A 2 -23.90 -10.22 27.14
N GLN A 3 -23.29 -9.58 26.17
CA GLN A 3 -21.88 -9.79 25.81
C GLN A 3 -21.02 -9.27 26.96
N GLU A 4 -20.24 -10.16 27.60
CA GLU A 4 -19.27 -9.76 28.63
C GLU A 4 -18.03 -9.15 27.99
N TYR A 5 -17.47 -8.13 28.66
CA TYR A 5 -16.27 -7.43 28.22
C TYR A 5 -15.19 -7.50 29.29
N VAL A 6 -13.96 -7.68 28.86
CA VAL A 6 -12.77 -7.75 29.71
C VAL A 6 -11.77 -6.65 29.32
N ASN A 7 -10.91 -6.25 30.27
CA ASN A 7 -9.89 -5.23 30.02
C ASN A 7 -8.62 -5.88 29.47
N VAL A 8 -8.07 -5.32 28.41
CA VAL A 8 -6.81 -5.76 27.83
C VAL A 8 -5.85 -4.57 27.73
N ILE A 9 -4.62 -4.78 28.20
CA ILE A 9 -3.53 -3.82 28.11
C ILE A 9 -2.40 -4.42 27.28
N PHE A 10 -1.92 -3.70 26.29
CA PHE A 10 -0.79 -4.11 25.48
C PHE A 10 0.46 -3.29 25.82
N GLN A 11 1.52 -3.99 26.15
CA GLN A 11 2.86 -3.43 26.38
C GLN A 11 3.78 -3.74 25.17
N PRO A 12 4.73 -2.88 24.81
CA PRO A 12 5.10 -1.61 25.46
C PRO A 12 4.26 -0.40 25.00
N SER A 13 3.30 -0.57 24.09
CA SER A 13 2.52 0.55 23.54
C SER A 13 1.69 1.29 24.59
N GLY A 14 1.36 0.64 25.71
CA GLY A 14 0.48 1.16 26.76
C GLY A 14 -0.98 1.32 26.32
N ARG A 15 -1.33 0.87 25.09
CA ARG A 15 -2.72 0.90 24.61
C ARG A 15 -3.57 -0.10 25.37
N ARG A 16 -4.80 0.30 25.67
CA ARG A 16 -5.73 -0.49 26.47
C ARG A 16 -7.16 -0.23 26.06
N GLY A 17 -8.02 -1.21 26.32
CA GLY A 17 -9.45 -1.10 26.02
C GLY A 17 -10.23 -2.30 26.55
N LYS A 18 -11.55 -2.25 26.38
CA LYS A 18 -12.45 -3.35 26.65
C LYS A 18 -12.72 -4.11 25.36
N VAL A 19 -12.59 -5.43 25.43
CA VAL A 19 -12.85 -6.35 24.31
C VAL A 19 -13.87 -7.41 24.71
N PRO A 20 -14.57 -8.01 23.74
CA PRO A 20 -15.47 -9.12 24.03
C PRO A 20 -14.71 -10.31 24.64
N LYS A 21 -15.21 -10.86 25.73
CA LYS A 21 -14.69 -12.10 26.32
C LYS A 21 -14.77 -13.24 25.29
N GLY A 22 -13.72 -14.05 25.21
CA GLY A 22 -13.61 -15.18 24.27
C GLY A 22 -13.02 -14.79 22.90
N CYS A 23 -12.77 -13.50 22.59
CA CYS A 23 -12.01 -13.12 21.40
C CYS A 23 -10.54 -13.52 21.57
N ASN A 24 -9.82 -13.75 20.46
CA ASN A 24 -8.39 -14.03 20.54
C ASN A 24 -7.58 -12.73 20.68
N ILE A 25 -6.29 -12.85 21.05
CA ILE A 25 -5.43 -11.68 21.31
C ILE A 25 -5.20 -10.86 20.04
N ILE A 26 -5.23 -11.45 18.84
CA ILE A 26 -5.11 -10.71 17.57
C ILE A 26 -6.36 -9.87 17.30
N GLU A 27 -7.55 -10.45 17.50
CA GLU A 27 -8.82 -9.69 17.40
C GLU A 27 -8.84 -8.53 18.39
N ALA A 28 -8.45 -8.78 19.64
CA ALA A 28 -8.33 -7.75 20.68
C ALA A 28 -7.33 -6.66 20.29
N SER A 29 -6.19 -7.03 19.73
CA SER A 29 -5.17 -6.07 19.31
C SER A 29 -5.68 -5.12 18.22
N ARG A 30 -6.44 -5.63 17.24
CA ARG A 30 -7.07 -4.82 16.19
C ARG A 30 -8.11 -3.85 16.75
N LEU A 31 -8.97 -4.32 17.67
CA LEU A 31 -9.98 -3.48 18.32
C LEU A 31 -9.35 -2.31 19.11
N ILE A 32 -8.17 -2.53 19.71
CA ILE A 32 -7.45 -1.54 20.52
C ILE A 32 -6.46 -0.73 19.68
N GLY A 33 -6.23 -1.13 18.41
CA GLY A 33 -5.31 -0.47 17.48
C GLY A 33 -3.84 -0.79 17.78
N VAL A 34 -3.55 -2.01 18.24
CA VAL A 34 -2.18 -2.52 18.41
C VAL A 34 -1.88 -3.47 17.26
N ASP A 35 -0.80 -3.19 16.55
CA ASP A 35 -0.40 -4.01 15.42
C ASP A 35 0.48 -5.18 15.91
N ILE A 36 -0.07 -6.40 15.86
CA ILE A 36 0.66 -7.66 16.07
C ILE A 36 0.74 -8.37 14.73
N GLU A 37 1.92 -8.89 14.41
CA GLU A 37 2.16 -9.60 13.16
C GLU A 37 1.35 -10.91 13.12
N ALA A 38 0.42 -11.01 12.16
CA ALA A 38 -0.47 -12.17 11.96
C ALA A 38 -0.49 -12.56 10.49
N LEU A 39 0.67 -12.92 9.95
CA LEU A 39 0.92 -13.15 8.53
C LEU A 39 -0.03 -14.17 7.89
N CYS A 40 -0.36 -15.24 8.61
CA CYS A 40 -1.22 -16.29 8.09
C CYS A 40 -2.73 -16.01 8.20
N GLY A 41 -3.15 -14.78 8.52
CA GLY A 41 -4.57 -14.47 8.71
C GLY A 41 -5.26 -15.35 9.76
N GLU A 42 -4.55 -15.70 10.84
CA GLU A 42 -5.04 -16.51 11.96
C GLU A 42 -5.29 -18.00 11.64
N THR A 43 -4.74 -18.49 10.52
CA THR A 43 -4.83 -19.94 10.18
C THR A 43 -3.89 -20.82 11.01
N LYS A 44 -3.16 -20.23 11.97
CA LYS A 44 -2.32 -20.91 12.98
C LYS A 44 -1.09 -21.63 12.42
N VAL A 45 -0.55 -21.19 11.28
CA VAL A 45 0.55 -21.89 10.58
C VAL A 45 1.88 -21.13 10.54
N CYS A 46 1.94 -19.84 10.95
CA CYS A 46 3.16 -19.03 10.77
C CYS A 46 3.97 -18.76 12.06
N GLY A 47 3.37 -18.88 13.23
CA GLY A 47 4.05 -18.62 14.50
C GLY A 47 4.51 -17.17 14.74
N LYS A 48 4.08 -16.19 13.91
CA LYS A 48 4.56 -14.80 14.01
C LYS A 48 3.85 -13.97 15.08
N CYS A 49 2.66 -14.38 15.48
CA CYS A 49 1.85 -13.69 16.48
C CYS A 49 2.20 -14.10 17.93
N ILE A 50 3.46 -14.42 18.20
CA ILE A 50 3.90 -14.80 19.56
C ILE A 50 3.81 -13.58 20.46
N VAL A 51 3.08 -13.70 21.56
CA VAL A 51 2.97 -12.70 22.62
C VAL A 51 3.27 -13.32 23.97
N ARG A 52 3.51 -12.52 24.98
CA ARG A 52 3.69 -12.99 26.35
C ARG A 52 2.60 -12.44 27.25
N ILE A 53 1.97 -13.30 28.03
CA ILE A 53 1.05 -12.90 29.08
C ILE A 53 1.89 -12.53 30.30
N GLU A 54 1.73 -11.31 30.79
CA GLU A 54 2.39 -10.86 32.02
C GLU A 54 1.55 -11.28 33.21
N GLU A 55 2.17 -11.94 34.18
CA GLU A 55 1.52 -12.40 35.40
C GLU A 55 1.76 -11.44 36.55
N GLY A 56 0.71 -11.12 37.30
CA GLY A 56 0.77 -10.29 38.50
C GLY A 56 -0.38 -9.33 38.66
N HIS A 57 -0.33 -8.58 39.78
CA HIS A 57 -1.24 -7.48 40.05
C HIS A 57 -0.64 -6.15 39.53
N PHE A 58 -1.36 -5.51 38.62
CA PHE A 58 -0.92 -4.26 38.00
C PHE A 58 -1.74 -3.08 38.55
N GLU A 59 -1.29 -2.49 39.68
CA GLU A 59 -1.99 -1.40 40.37
C GLU A 59 -2.35 -0.23 39.45
N LYS A 60 -1.45 0.15 38.53
CA LYS A 60 -1.67 1.23 37.57
C LYS A 60 -2.92 1.03 36.72
N TYR A 61 -3.32 -0.20 36.46
CA TYR A 61 -4.45 -0.55 35.62
C TYR A 61 -5.59 -1.20 36.42
N ASN A 62 -5.33 -1.50 37.71
CA ASN A 62 -6.24 -2.18 38.60
C ASN A 62 -6.75 -3.53 38.04
N ILE A 63 -5.82 -4.33 37.52
CA ILE A 63 -6.11 -5.68 36.99
C ILE A 63 -5.22 -6.73 37.63
N GLN A 64 -5.75 -7.96 37.70
CA GLN A 64 -5.00 -9.17 37.98
C GLN A 64 -4.85 -9.93 36.67
N SER A 65 -3.62 -10.07 36.18
CA SER A 65 -3.32 -10.81 34.94
C SER A 65 -2.61 -12.12 35.27
N SER A 66 -3.03 -13.21 34.61
CA SER A 66 -2.38 -14.50 34.74
C SER A 66 -2.62 -15.37 33.48
N MET A 67 -1.89 -16.48 33.37
CA MET A 67 -2.12 -17.47 32.32
C MET A 67 -3.49 -18.15 32.41
N GLU A 68 -4.16 -18.09 33.55
CA GLU A 68 -5.52 -18.61 33.74
C GLU A 68 -6.58 -17.72 33.08
N ASN A 69 -6.24 -16.45 32.79
CA ASN A 69 -7.12 -15.48 32.17
C ASN A 69 -7.20 -15.63 30.64
N VAL A 70 -6.52 -16.64 30.09
CA VAL A 70 -6.61 -17.02 28.69
C VAL A 70 -6.92 -18.50 28.54
N SER A 71 -7.45 -18.89 27.37
CA SER A 71 -7.80 -20.29 27.09
C SER A 71 -6.61 -21.25 27.28
N PRO A 72 -6.85 -22.53 27.60
CA PRO A 72 -5.78 -23.51 27.77
C PRO A 72 -4.83 -23.62 26.59
N TRP A 73 -3.59 -24.04 26.89
CA TRP A 73 -2.55 -24.30 25.90
C TRP A 73 -3.00 -25.36 24.89
N GLN A 74 -2.76 -25.10 23.58
CA GLN A 74 -3.06 -26.02 22.49
C GLN A 74 -1.76 -26.67 21.97
N GLU A 75 -1.43 -27.84 22.54
CA GLU A 75 -0.19 -28.56 22.28
C GLU A 75 0.06 -28.79 20.78
N GLU A 76 -0.94 -29.27 20.04
CA GLU A 76 -0.82 -29.59 18.61
C GLU A 76 -0.48 -28.40 17.70
N VAL A 77 -0.75 -27.18 18.18
CA VAL A 77 -0.58 -25.94 17.41
C VAL A 77 0.59 -25.12 17.94
N GLU A 78 0.56 -24.79 19.24
CA GLU A 78 1.50 -23.84 19.85
C GLU A 78 2.91 -24.44 20.02
N ALA A 79 3.04 -25.74 20.31
CA ALA A 79 4.33 -26.40 20.48
C ALA A 79 5.18 -26.44 19.18
N LYS A 80 4.58 -26.22 18.03
CA LYS A 80 5.31 -26.10 16.75
C LYS A 80 6.16 -24.84 16.67
N PHE A 81 5.80 -23.79 17.40
CA PHE A 81 6.39 -22.45 17.30
C PHE A 81 6.98 -21.94 18.61
N ILE A 82 6.50 -22.47 19.74
CA ILE A 82 6.89 -22.04 21.08
C ILE A 82 7.50 -23.24 21.80
N ASN A 83 8.81 -23.14 22.10
CA ASN A 83 9.49 -24.18 22.84
C ASN A 83 9.09 -24.19 24.33
N PRO A 84 9.36 -25.29 25.09
CA PRO A 84 8.96 -25.41 26.50
C PRO A 84 9.49 -24.29 27.40
N GLU A 85 10.67 -23.75 27.10
CA GLU A 85 11.25 -22.64 27.87
C GLU A 85 10.47 -21.35 27.70
N LYS A 86 10.04 -21.03 26.47
CA LYS A 86 9.17 -19.89 26.20
C LYS A 86 7.78 -20.10 26.76
N GLN A 87 7.21 -21.32 26.63
CA GLN A 87 5.93 -21.67 27.24
C GLN A 87 5.92 -21.40 28.75
N ALA A 88 6.97 -21.85 29.47
CA ALA A 88 7.11 -21.62 30.90
C ALA A 88 7.24 -20.12 31.28
N LYS A 89 7.62 -19.27 30.34
CA LYS A 89 7.70 -17.81 30.50
C LYS A 89 6.42 -17.07 30.07
N GLY A 90 5.32 -17.78 29.86
CA GLY A 90 4.02 -17.21 29.54
C GLY A 90 3.83 -16.82 28.07
N PHE A 91 4.66 -17.32 27.15
CA PHE A 91 4.47 -17.06 25.73
C PHE A 91 3.33 -17.89 25.14
N ARG A 92 2.52 -17.27 24.28
CA ARG A 92 1.37 -17.83 23.60
C ARG A 92 1.30 -17.37 22.16
N LEU A 93 0.60 -18.14 21.31
CA LEU A 93 0.20 -17.64 20.00
C LEU A 93 -1.05 -16.76 20.14
N GLY A 94 -0.95 -15.51 19.74
CA GLY A 94 -2.06 -14.55 19.83
C GLY A 94 -3.30 -14.92 19.04
N CYS A 95 -3.17 -15.65 17.93
CA CYS A 95 -4.30 -16.19 17.16
C CYS A 95 -4.95 -17.44 17.77
N VAL A 96 -4.35 -18.03 18.80
CA VAL A 96 -4.85 -19.24 19.49
C VAL A 96 -5.40 -18.88 20.85
N ALA A 97 -4.69 -18.07 21.63
CA ALA A 97 -5.06 -17.73 23.01
C ALA A 97 -6.29 -16.80 23.01
N LYS A 98 -7.40 -17.32 23.54
CA LYS A 98 -8.66 -16.58 23.75
C LYS A 98 -8.65 -15.93 25.12
N ILE A 99 -9.18 -14.73 25.21
CA ILE A 99 -9.19 -13.92 26.44
C ILE A 99 -10.43 -14.24 27.24
N GLU A 100 -10.23 -14.73 28.47
CA GLU A 100 -11.32 -15.14 29.37
C GLU A 100 -11.54 -14.15 30.53
N ASP A 101 -10.52 -13.35 30.88
CA ASP A 101 -10.59 -12.30 31.91
C ASP A 101 -9.55 -11.20 31.62
N ASP A 102 -9.47 -10.21 32.50
CA ASP A 102 -8.55 -9.07 32.37
C ASP A 102 -7.09 -9.51 32.23
N ILE A 103 -6.39 -9.02 31.20
CA ILE A 103 -5.00 -9.41 30.93
C ILE A 103 -4.09 -8.24 30.57
N LEU A 104 -2.81 -8.42 30.87
CA LEU A 104 -1.71 -7.61 30.35
C LEU A 104 -0.86 -8.45 29.39
N VAL A 105 -0.80 -8.01 28.14
CA VAL A 105 -0.10 -8.69 27.05
C VAL A 105 1.14 -7.90 26.69
N PHE A 106 2.31 -8.52 26.79
CA PHE A 106 3.54 -7.97 26.23
C PHE A 106 3.72 -8.47 24.79
N VAL A 107 3.88 -7.54 23.86
CA VAL A 107 4.15 -7.84 22.44
C VAL A 107 5.65 -7.73 22.22
N PRO A 108 6.39 -8.84 22.01
CA PRO A 108 7.80 -8.84 21.69
C PRO A 108 8.09 -8.04 20.42
N GLU A 109 9.32 -7.56 20.27
CA GLU A 109 9.71 -6.76 19.11
C GLU A 109 9.54 -7.53 17.81
N GLU A 110 9.85 -8.83 17.83
CA GLU A 110 9.74 -9.75 16.70
C GLU A 110 8.28 -9.98 16.24
N SER A 111 7.33 -9.74 17.14
CA SER A 111 5.89 -9.94 16.87
C SER A 111 5.12 -8.63 16.70
N ARG A 112 5.77 -7.51 16.90
CA ARG A 112 5.18 -6.23 16.51
C ARG A 112 5.18 -6.20 14.99
N ALA A 113 4.01 -5.98 14.40
CA ALA A 113 3.97 -5.48 13.04
C ALA A 113 4.73 -4.16 13.08
N GLY A 114 6.04 -4.28 13.00
CA GLY A 114 6.92 -3.16 12.92
C GLY A 114 6.41 -2.34 11.75
N LYS A 115 6.49 -1.02 11.84
CA LYS A 115 7.02 -0.29 10.70
C LYS A 115 8.30 -1.05 10.35
N GLN A 116 8.18 -2.07 9.49
CA GLN A 116 9.27 -2.37 8.61
C GLN A 116 9.37 -1.06 7.83
N VAL A 117 10.15 -0.16 8.41
CA VAL A 117 10.89 0.79 7.64
C VAL A 117 11.73 -0.15 6.79
N VAL A 118 11.20 -0.51 5.62
CA VAL A 118 12.04 -0.88 4.51
C VAL A 118 12.70 0.43 4.15
N SER A 119 13.60 0.87 5.03
CA SER A 119 14.68 1.76 4.72
C SER A 119 15.65 0.95 3.86
N LYS A 120 15.19 0.55 2.70
CA LYS A 120 16.03 0.56 1.52
C LYS A 120 16.17 2.05 1.20
N ALA A 121 17.07 2.72 1.93
CA ALA A 121 17.62 3.96 1.45
C ALA A 121 17.91 3.72 -0.03
N ALA A 122 17.37 4.60 -0.89
CA ALA A 122 17.69 4.55 -2.30
C ALA A 122 19.22 4.42 -2.35
N ARG A 123 19.72 3.32 -2.89
CA ARG A 123 21.16 3.15 -3.04
C ARG A 123 21.58 4.29 -3.96
N ASP A 124 22.61 5.00 -3.57
CA ASP A 124 23.22 6.01 -4.42
C ASP A 124 23.84 5.27 -5.60
N ILE A 125 23.01 5.03 -6.62
CA ILE A 125 23.38 4.36 -7.85
C ILE A 125 23.48 5.47 -8.88
N ASP A 126 24.64 5.60 -9.50
CA ASP A 126 24.83 6.52 -10.60
C ASP A 126 24.00 6.04 -11.80
N ILE A 127 22.79 6.58 -11.93
CA ILE A 127 21.82 6.25 -12.98
C ILE A 127 21.70 7.45 -13.89
N GLU A 128 21.89 7.22 -15.20
CA GLU A 128 21.63 8.24 -16.21
C GLU A 128 20.14 8.65 -16.16
N PHE A 129 19.91 9.95 -16.05
CA PHE A 129 18.56 10.50 -15.97
C PHE A 129 17.87 10.39 -17.33
N ASN A 130 16.99 9.42 -17.48
CA ASN A 130 16.17 9.24 -18.66
C ASN A 130 14.77 8.72 -18.27
N PRO A 131 13.90 9.61 -17.78
CA PRO A 131 12.56 9.22 -17.33
C PRO A 131 11.71 8.76 -18.52
N THR A 132 10.85 7.77 -18.25
CA THR A 132 9.89 7.23 -19.22
C THR A 132 8.87 8.30 -19.63
N VAL A 133 8.46 9.15 -18.68
CA VAL A 133 7.54 10.26 -18.90
C VAL A 133 8.30 11.58 -18.86
N LYS A 134 8.17 12.36 -19.92
CA LYS A 134 8.80 13.68 -20.04
C LYS A 134 7.74 14.76 -20.23
N LEU A 135 7.96 15.92 -19.62
CA LEU A 135 7.09 17.10 -19.77
C LEU A 135 7.58 18.01 -20.89
N TYR A 136 6.66 18.40 -21.74
CA TYR A 136 6.91 19.38 -22.81
C TYR A 136 5.88 20.49 -22.74
N THR A 137 6.34 21.73 -22.57
CA THR A 137 5.46 22.91 -22.50
C THR A 137 5.55 23.70 -23.77
N ILE A 138 4.42 23.90 -24.45
CA ILE A 138 4.38 24.68 -25.67
C ILE A 138 3.28 25.74 -25.64
N GLU A 139 3.48 26.80 -26.42
CA GLU A 139 2.46 27.74 -26.81
C GLU A 139 1.92 27.34 -28.18
N VAL A 140 0.65 26.91 -28.20
CA VAL A 140 -0.01 26.42 -29.41
C VAL A 140 -0.58 27.60 -30.18
N LYS A 141 -0.34 27.65 -31.49
CA LYS A 141 -0.88 28.71 -32.35
C LYS A 141 -2.41 28.72 -32.29
N LYS A 142 -3.04 29.88 -32.00
CA LYS A 142 -4.49 30.03 -32.03
C LYS A 142 -5.02 29.82 -33.45
N PRO A 143 -6.20 29.19 -33.62
CA PRO A 143 -6.85 29.07 -34.90
C PRO A 143 -7.27 30.47 -35.42
N ASP A 144 -7.19 30.63 -36.72
CA ASP A 144 -7.74 31.78 -37.44
C ASP A 144 -8.56 31.30 -38.64
N PHE A 145 -9.17 32.21 -39.39
CA PHE A 145 -10.03 31.84 -40.50
C PHE A 145 -9.30 31.18 -41.68
N GLU A 146 -7.99 31.32 -41.75
CA GLU A 146 -7.15 30.73 -42.81
C GLU A 146 -6.58 29.37 -42.38
N ASP A 147 -6.43 29.16 -41.07
CA ASP A 147 -5.84 27.97 -40.49
C ASP A 147 -6.95 27.04 -39.90
N LYS A 148 -7.32 26.03 -40.68
CA LYS A 148 -8.44 25.10 -40.38
C LYS A 148 -7.99 23.74 -39.86
N ILE A 149 -6.75 23.59 -39.37
CA ILE A 149 -6.28 22.33 -38.81
C ILE A 149 -6.89 22.09 -37.42
N GLY A 150 -6.98 20.81 -37.03
CA GLY A 150 -7.51 20.42 -35.71
C GLY A 150 -6.60 20.74 -34.54
N ASP A 151 -7.12 20.69 -33.34
CA ASP A 151 -6.36 20.95 -32.12
C ASP A 151 -5.23 19.93 -31.93
N TRP A 152 -5.44 18.67 -32.29
CA TRP A 152 -4.43 17.62 -32.20
C TRP A 152 -3.27 17.89 -33.16
N GLU A 153 -3.53 18.19 -34.41
CA GLU A 153 -2.54 18.54 -35.42
C GLU A 153 -1.78 19.81 -35.02
N ARG A 154 -2.44 20.80 -34.41
CA ARG A 154 -1.78 22.00 -33.89
C ARG A 154 -0.79 21.65 -32.80
N LEU A 155 -1.22 20.82 -31.83
CA LEU A 155 -0.39 20.39 -30.73
C LEU A 155 0.83 19.61 -31.24
N THR A 156 0.63 18.61 -32.09
CA THR A 156 1.71 17.77 -32.61
C THR A 156 2.66 18.53 -33.52
N ASN A 157 2.15 19.43 -34.35
CA ASN A 157 3.00 20.31 -35.16
C ASN A 157 3.86 21.26 -34.29
N GLY A 158 3.31 21.75 -33.17
CA GLY A 158 4.05 22.52 -32.21
C GLY A 158 5.16 21.72 -31.53
N LEU A 159 4.84 20.51 -31.06
CA LEU A 159 5.80 19.60 -30.42
C LEU A 159 6.91 19.17 -31.41
N ALA A 160 6.56 18.90 -32.66
CA ALA A 160 7.54 18.57 -33.69
C ALA A 160 8.50 19.75 -33.97
N ARG A 161 7.97 20.98 -34.05
CA ARG A 161 8.77 22.18 -34.31
C ARG A 161 9.70 22.53 -33.14
N GLU A 162 9.23 22.45 -31.89
CA GLU A 162 9.99 22.93 -30.74
C GLU A 162 10.88 21.86 -30.11
N TYR A 163 10.45 20.59 -30.14
CA TYR A 163 11.14 19.50 -29.48
C TYR A 163 11.54 18.33 -30.41
N GLY A 164 11.22 18.42 -31.70
CA GLY A 164 11.55 17.36 -32.66
C GLY A 164 10.70 16.10 -32.51
N LEU A 165 9.63 16.13 -31.70
CA LEU A 165 8.75 14.98 -31.46
C LEU A 165 7.81 14.79 -32.64
N THR A 166 7.93 13.66 -33.33
CA THR A 166 7.13 13.31 -34.51
C THR A 166 6.47 11.95 -34.33
N GLY A 167 5.36 11.71 -35.02
CA GLY A 167 4.68 10.42 -34.99
C GLY A 167 4.01 10.10 -33.66
N LEU A 168 3.70 11.14 -32.87
CA LEU A 168 3.05 10.97 -31.57
C LEU A 168 1.64 10.36 -31.72
N THR A 169 1.31 9.48 -30.78
CA THR A 169 -0.01 8.90 -30.60
C THR A 169 -0.70 9.46 -29.34
N ILE A 170 -2.00 9.25 -29.23
CA ILE A 170 -2.81 9.63 -28.08
C ILE A 170 -3.99 8.68 -27.93
N ASP A 171 -4.32 8.32 -26.70
CA ASP A 171 -5.55 7.56 -26.45
C ASP A 171 -6.79 8.48 -26.43
N ILE A 172 -7.98 7.86 -26.56
CA ILE A 172 -9.24 8.59 -26.64
C ILE A 172 -9.60 9.34 -25.36
N VAL A 173 -9.15 8.86 -24.18
CA VAL A 173 -9.46 9.47 -22.89
C VAL A 173 -8.67 10.78 -22.77
N THR A 174 -7.38 10.75 -23.07
CA THR A 174 -6.51 11.92 -23.08
C THR A 174 -6.93 12.92 -24.18
N LEU A 175 -7.29 12.44 -25.38
CA LEU A 175 -7.75 13.29 -26.48
C LEU A 175 -8.99 14.11 -26.10
N ARG A 176 -9.91 13.56 -25.32
CA ARG A 176 -11.10 14.27 -24.84
C ARG A 176 -10.77 15.47 -23.94
N THR A 177 -9.62 15.50 -23.30
CA THR A 177 -9.21 16.62 -22.43
C THR A 177 -8.58 17.78 -23.23
N LEU A 178 -8.08 17.51 -24.43
CA LEU A 178 -7.34 18.48 -25.25
C LEU A 178 -8.11 19.79 -25.52
N PRO A 179 -9.38 19.79 -25.96
CA PRO A 179 -10.07 21.03 -26.29
C PRO A 179 -10.21 21.99 -25.10
N GLY A 180 -10.41 21.45 -23.90
CA GLY A 180 -10.47 22.22 -22.67
C GLY A 180 -9.10 22.74 -22.23
N ALA A 181 -8.11 21.85 -22.19
CA ALA A 181 -6.77 22.18 -21.73
C ALA A 181 -6.10 23.26 -22.58
N ILE A 182 -6.18 23.15 -23.91
CA ILE A 182 -5.51 24.07 -24.83
C ILE A 182 -6.05 25.50 -24.77
N ARG A 183 -7.32 25.66 -24.37
CA ARG A 183 -8.00 26.96 -24.30
C ARG A 183 -7.95 27.63 -22.92
N ALA A 184 -7.73 26.86 -21.86
CA ALA A 184 -7.85 27.35 -20.48
C ALA A 184 -6.77 28.38 -20.11
N GLU A 185 -5.52 28.18 -20.52
CA GLU A 185 -4.36 29.02 -20.17
C GLU A 185 -3.76 29.67 -21.41
N ASN A 186 -4.59 30.43 -22.13
CA ASN A 186 -4.19 31.24 -23.29
C ASN A 186 -3.35 30.45 -24.34
N TRP A 187 -3.78 29.21 -24.64
CA TRP A 187 -3.12 28.31 -25.61
C TRP A 187 -1.71 27.82 -25.19
N THR A 188 -1.35 27.99 -23.92
CA THR A 188 -0.20 27.36 -23.33
C THR A 188 -0.60 26.05 -22.67
N VAL A 189 0.07 24.95 -23.01
CA VAL A 189 -0.16 23.64 -22.43
C VAL A 189 1.16 22.95 -22.09
N THR A 190 1.11 22.11 -21.08
CA THR A 190 2.15 21.12 -20.80
C THR A 190 1.60 19.74 -21.09
N VAL A 191 2.32 18.98 -21.88
CA VAL A 191 1.99 17.59 -22.21
C VAL A 191 2.99 16.65 -21.56
N SER A 192 2.51 15.55 -21.03
CA SER A 192 3.31 14.42 -20.59
C SER A 192 3.38 13.41 -21.73
N VAL A 193 4.61 13.10 -22.15
CA VAL A 193 4.83 12.16 -23.27
C VAL A 193 5.59 10.94 -22.76
N TRP A 194 5.01 9.78 -22.95
CA TRP A 194 5.58 8.49 -22.58
C TRP A 194 6.47 7.96 -23.71
N ASN A 195 7.72 7.61 -23.34
CA ASN A 195 8.74 7.06 -24.26
C ASN A 195 8.94 7.85 -25.56
N ASP A 196 8.74 9.17 -25.51
CA ASP A 196 8.79 10.07 -26.67
C ASP A 196 7.84 9.65 -27.82
N LYS A 197 6.79 8.88 -27.53
CA LYS A 197 5.85 8.28 -28.50
C LYS A 197 4.39 8.61 -28.27
N GLU A 198 3.97 8.68 -27.02
CA GLU A 198 2.55 8.80 -26.70
C GLU A 198 2.28 9.94 -25.74
N VAL A 199 1.33 10.79 -26.09
CA VAL A 199 0.80 11.81 -25.20
C VAL A 199 -0.19 11.16 -24.24
N ILE A 200 0.20 11.07 -22.96
CA ILE A 200 -0.60 10.42 -21.92
C ILE A 200 -1.39 11.40 -21.05
N ARG A 201 -0.98 12.69 -21.03
CA ARG A 201 -1.66 13.74 -20.26
C ARG A 201 -1.48 15.10 -20.93
N ILE A 202 -2.52 15.94 -20.86
CA ILE A 202 -2.49 17.31 -21.33
C ILE A 202 -3.02 18.24 -20.24
N GLN A 203 -2.19 19.18 -19.80
CA GLN A 203 -2.49 20.08 -18.70
C GLN A 203 -2.45 21.54 -19.16
N PRO A 204 -3.41 22.38 -18.73
CA PRO A 204 -3.35 23.81 -19.05
C PRO A 204 -2.17 24.48 -18.37
N GLY A 205 -1.56 25.43 -19.09
CA GLY A 205 -0.45 26.24 -18.60
C GLY A 205 0.87 25.48 -18.44
N ARG A 206 1.80 26.09 -17.70
CA ARG A 206 3.13 25.52 -17.44
C ARG A 206 3.10 24.66 -16.19
N LYS A 207 3.47 23.39 -16.33
CA LYS A 207 3.67 22.44 -15.22
C LYS A 207 5.16 22.12 -15.10
N LYS A 208 5.63 21.92 -13.87
CA LYS A 208 7.04 21.69 -13.57
C LYS A 208 7.34 20.26 -13.14
N HIS A 209 6.33 19.53 -12.66
CA HIS A 209 6.50 18.23 -12.04
C HIS A 209 5.59 17.21 -12.70
N ALA A 210 6.11 16.01 -12.88
CA ALA A 210 5.40 14.78 -13.21
C ALA A 210 5.72 13.76 -12.13
N TYR A 211 4.74 12.98 -11.69
CA TYR A 211 4.93 12.05 -10.60
C TYR A 211 4.74 10.61 -11.06
N GLY A 212 5.56 9.74 -10.53
CA GLY A 212 5.46 8.31 -10.74
C GLY A 212 5.64 7.56 -9.44
N ILE A 213 5.24 6.28 -9.44
CA ILE A 213 5.46 5.42 -8.30
C ILE A 213 6.12 4.10 -8.72
N ALA A 214 7.22 3.76 -8.06
CA ALA A 214 7.86 2.46 -8.18
C ALA A 214 7.40 1.55 -7.03
N ILE A 215 6.96 0.33 -7.35
CA ILE A 215 6.44 -0.62 -6.38
C ILE A 215 7.21 -1.93 -6.48
N ASP A 216 7.72 -2.41 -5.34
CA ASP A 216 8.31 -3.75 -5.19
C ASP A 216 7.29 -4.68 -4.52
N VAL A 217 6.74 -5.63 -5.28
CA VAL A 217 5.78 -6.64 -4.79
C VAL A 217 6.53 -7.89 -4.38
N GLY A 218 7.05 -7.87 -3.15
CA GLY A 218 7.65 -9.05 -2.54
C GLY A 218 6.60 -10.07 -2.08
N THR A 219 7.04 -11.28 -1.78
CA THR A 219 6.16 -12.36 -1.28
C THR A 219 5.50 -12.00 0.05
N THR A 220 6.23 -11.33 0.93
CA THR A 220 5.76 -10.97 2.29
C THR A 220 5.41 -9.49 2.41
N THR A 221 6.14 -8.61 1.76
CA THR A 221 6.03 -7.16 1.91
C THR A 221 6.01 -6.50 0.55
N CYS A 222 5.10 -5.54 0.36
CA CYS A 222 5.10 -4.63 -0.76
C CYS A 222 5.62 -3.26 -0.31
N ALA A 223 6.52 -2.67 -1.08
CA ALA A 223 7.06 -1.33 -0.83
C ALA A 223 6.81 -0.42 -2.02
N GLY A 224 6.49 0.85 -1.79
CA GLY A 224 6.24 1.85 -2.82
C GLY A 224 7.06 3.11 -2.58
N TYR A 225 7.55 3.69 -3.67
CA TYR A 225 8.37 4.89 -3.70
C TYR A 225 7.72 5.89 -4.65
N LEU A 226 7.13 6.94 -4.10
CA LEU A 226 6.57 8.05 -4.88
C LEU A 226 7.72 8.97 -5.27
N CYS A 227 7.86 9.22 -6.57
CA CYS A 227 8.98 9.95 -7.13
C CYS A 227 8.51 11.13 -7.98
N ASP A 228 9.30 12.19 -7.99
CA ASP A 228 9.22 13.22 -9.02
C ASP A 228 10.07 12.79 -10.23
N LEU A 229 9.39 12.56 -11.36
CA LEU A 229 10.02 12.10 -12.60
C LEU A 229 10.85 13.18 -13.29
N THR A 230 10.77 14.43 -12.85
CA THR A 230 11.54 15.55 -13.40
C THR A 230 12.85 15.81 -12.65
N THR A 231 12.96 15.31 -11.40
CA THR A 231 14.15 15.53 -10.56
C THR A 231 14.82 14.25 -10.08
N MET A 232 14.17 13.07 -10.24
CA MET A 232 14.54 11.78 -9.68
C MET A 232 14.42 11.71 -8.13
N GLU A 233 13.82 12.70 -7.50
CA GLU A 233 13.68 12.75 -6.06
C GLU A 233 12.60 11.78 -5.58
N VAL A 234 12.91 10.98 -4.54
CA VAL A 234 11.92 10.16 -3.83
C VAL A 234 11.20 11.04 -2.81
N LEU A 235 9.95 11.36 -3.07
CA LEU A 235 9.14 12.28 -2.27
C LEU A 235 8.56 11.62 -1.02
N SER A 236 8.18 10.36 -1.12
CA SER A 236 7.68 9.58 0.01
C SER A 236 7.88 8.07 -0.21
N THR A 237 7.85 7.32 0.87
CA THR A 237 7.91 5.86 0.85
C THR A 237 6.79 5.27 1.67
N SER A 238 6.21 4.18 1.19
CA SER A 238 5.18 3.46 1.91
C SER A 238 5.44 1.96 1.85
N SER A 239 4.93 1.23 2.82
CA SER A 239 4.97 -0.22 2.81
C SER A 239 3.72 -0.83 3.41
N ILE A 240 3.38 -2.01 2.94
CA ILE A 240 2.31 -2.85 3.46
C ILE A 240 2.77 -4.29 3.49
N MET A 241 2.15 -5.08 4.34
CA MET A 241 2.24 -6.52 4.21
C MET A 241 1.50 -6.96 2.95
N ASN A 242 2.09 -7.90 2.20
CA ASN A 242 1.44 -8.44 1.01
C ASN A 242 0.12 -9.13 1.42
N PRO A 243 -1.05 -8.66 0.97
CA PRO A 243 -2.34 -9.21 1.37
C PRO A 243 -2.54 -10.67 0.96
N GLN A 244 -1.73 -11.17 0.02
CA GLN A 244 -1.76 -12.56 -0.41
C GLN A 244 -1.14 -13.53 0.61
N CYS A 245 -0.47 -13.04 1.68
CA CYS A 245 0.06 -13.88 2.76
C CYS A 245 -1.01 -14.76 3.42
N LYS A 246 -2.27 -14.31 3.43
CA LYS A 246 -3.41 -15.09 3.93
C LYS A 246 -3.70 -16.36 3.13
N TYR A 247 -3.22 -16.44 1.89
CA TYR A 247 -3.38 -17.61 1.00
C TYR A 247 -2.16 -18.53 0.99
N GLY A 248 -1.02 -18.06 1.48
CA GLY A 248 0.22 -18.81 1.58
C GLY A 248 1.41 -17.90 1.86
N GLU A 249 2.33 -18.38 2.69
CA GLU A 249 3.52 -17.61 3.08
C GLU A 249 4.54 -17.51 1.94
N ASP A 250 4.59 -18.51 1.09
CA ASP A 250 5.50 -18.59 -0.05
C ASP A 250 4.78 -18.71 -1.40
N VAL A 251 5.55 -18.66 -2.46
CA VAL A 251 5.07 -18.72 -3.84
C VAL A 251 4.34 -20.04 -4.12
N MET A 252 4.88 -21.16 -3.66
CA MET A 252 4.31 -22.49 -3.94
C MET A 252 2.98 -22.69 -3.22
N ALA A 253 2.84 -22.22 -2.00
CA ALA A 253 1.58 -22.25 -1.26
C ALA A 253 0.47 -21.47 -1.98
N ARG A 254 0.80 -20.31 -2.58
CA ARG A 254 -0.16 -19.51 -3.37
C ARG A 254 -0.55 -20.19 -4.68
N ILE A 255 0.41 -20.78 -5.38
CA ILE A 255 0.12 -21.58 -6.58
C ILE A 255 -0.79 -22.75 -6.22
N THR A 256 -0.48 -23.48 -5.14
CA THR A 256 -1.33 -24.57 -4.63
C THR A 256 -2.72 -24.09 -4.26
N PHE A 257 -2.84 -22.93 -3.61
CA PHE A 257 -4.15 -22.34 -3.30
C PHE A 257 -4.97 -22.08 -4.57
N HIS A 258 -4.36 -21.57 -5.63
CA HIS A 258 -5.02 -21.41 -6.92
C HIS A 258 -5.51 -22.75 -7.47
N MET A 259 -4.63 -23.77 -7.52
CA MET A 259 -4.93 -25.10 -8.08
C MET A 259 -6.06 -25.81 -7.32
N THR A 260 -6.17 -25.60 -6.01
CA THR A 260 -7.10 -26.34 -5.15
C THR A 260 -8.38 -25.56 -4.81
N THR A 261 -8.43 -24.26 -5.11
CA THR A 261 -9.54 -23.38 -4.72
C THR A 261 -10.20 -22.74 -5.93
N PRO A 262 -11.47 -23.05 -6.24
CA PRO A 262 -12.20 -22.38 -7.32
C PRO A 262 -12.21 -20.85 -7.13
N GLY A 263 -11.77 -20.13 -8.17
CA GLY A 263 -11.64 -18.66 -8.14
C GLY A 263 -10.49 -18.12 -7.27
N GLY A 264 -9.55 -18.97 -6.85
CA GLY A 264 -8.40 -18.61 -6.03
C GLY A 264 -7.52 -17.55 -6.68
N LEU A 265 -7.24 -17.67 -7.98
CA LEU A 265 -6.46 -16.70 -8.73
C LEU A 265 -7.09 -15.31 -8.70
N LYS A 266 -8.39 -15.22 -9.00
CA LYS A 266 -9.09 -13.93 -9.00
C LYS A 266 -9.05 -13.26 -7.62
N ARG A 267 -9.26 -14.02 -6.54
CA ARG A 267 -9.18 -13.48 -5.17
C ARG A 267 -7.80 -12.94 -4.85
N MET A 268 -6.74 -13.66 -5.21
CA MET A 268 -5.36 -13.20 -5.00
C MET A 268 -5.03 -11.97 -5.84
N SER A 269 -5.51 -11.91 -7.08
CA SER A 269 -5.35 -10.76 -7.97
C SER A 269 -6.09 -9.52 -7.42
N ASP A 270 -7.36 -9.67 -7.05
CA ASP A 270 -8.16 -8.58 -6.49
C ASP A 270 -7.50 -8.02 -5.21
N ASP A 271 -7.04 -8.88 -4.30
CA ASP A 271 -6.43 -8.46 -3.04
C ASP A 271 -5.09 -7.73 -3.23
N ILE A 272 -4.24 -8.17 -4.17
CA ILE A 272 -2.98 -7.48 -4.39
C ILE A 272 -3.20 -6.12 -5.07
N ILE A 273 -4.20 -6.01 -5.95
CA ILE A 273 -4.58 -4.73 -6.56
C ILE A 273 -5.10 -3.77 -5.49
N GLU A 274 -5.95 -4.23 -4.57
CA GLU A 274 -6.40 -3.43 -3.43
C GLU A 274 -5.24 -3.01 -2.53
N GLY A 275 -4.32 -3.94 -2.25
CA GLY A 275 -3.10 -3.67 -1.50
C GLY A 275 -2.23 -2.60 -2.15
N ILE A 276 -2.01 -2.68 -3.46
CA ILE A 276 -1.26 -1.69 -4.25
C ILE A 276 -1.96 -0.32 -4.17
N ASN A 277 -3.27 -0.26 -4.35
CA ASN A 277 -4.02 0.98 -4.23
C ASN A 277 -3.88 1.62 -2.83
N SER A 278 -3.98 0.81 -1.78
CA SER A 278 -3.75 1.28 -0.39
C SER A 278 -2.33 1.79 -0.17
N LEU A 279 -1.34 1.14 -0.78
CA LEU A 279 0.06 1.55 -0.71
C LEU A 279 0.28 2.91 -1.40
N ILE A 280 -0.31 3.10 -2.58
CA ILE A 280 -0.28 4.38 -3.33
C ILE A 280 -0.93 5.49 -2.49
N GLU A 281 -2.10 5.24 -1.91
CA GLU A 281 -2.80 6.21 -1.05
C GLU A 281 -1.94 6.63 0.14
N LYS A 282 -1.30 5.67 0.83
CA LYS A 282 -0.38 5.96 1.94
C LYS A 282 0.85 6.77 1.52
N ALA A 283 1.38 6.55 0.31
CA ALA A 283 2.48 7.35 -0.20
C ALA A 283 2.04 8.79 -0.49
N ILE A 284 0.89 8.96 -1.11
CA ILE A 284 0.29 10.26 -1.43
C ILE A 284 -0.03 11.04 -0.14
N GLU A 285 -0.64 10.39 0.86
CA GLU A 285 -0.98 11.02 2.14
C GLU A 285 0.22 11.70 2.82
N GLN A 286 1.45 11.19 2.62
CA GLN A 286 2.66 11.80 3.19
C GLN A 286 3.04 13.14 2.53
N THR A 287 2.52 13.43 1.35
CA THR A 287 2.72 14.72 0.64
C THR A 287 1.72 15.79 1.07
N HIS A 288 0.76 15.42 1.91
CA HIS A 288 -0.29 16.29 2.43
C HIS A 288 -0.03 16.66 3.90
N PRO A 289 -0.52 17.82 4.36
CA PRO A 289 -0.47 18.15 5.78
C PRO A 289 -1.30 17.17 6.61
N LYS A 290 -0.81 16.85 7.80
CA LYS A 290 -1.53 16.00 8.74
C LYS A 290 -2.87 16.62 9.13
N LYS A 291 -3.92 15.79 9.22
CA LYS A 291 -5.26 16.24 9.60
C LYS A 291 -5.56 15.87 11.05
N LYS A 292 -6.03 16.85 11.85
CA LYS A 292 -6.50 16.63 13.22
C LYS A 292 -8.02 16.74 13.28
N LYS A 293 -8.66 15.76 13.93
CA LYS A 293 -10.11 15.82 14.19
C LYS A 293 -10.47 17.02 15.05
N ILE A 294 -11.44 17.81 14.62
CA ILE A 294 -12.04 18.86 15.44
C ILE A 294 -13.00 18.19 16.42
N LYS A 295 -12.89 18.50 17.72
CA LYS A 295 -13.82 17.97 18.71
C LYS A 295 -15.21 18.55 18.45
N LYS A 296 -16.18 17.69 18.16
CA LYS A 296 -17.59 18.09 18.04
C LYS A 296 -18.15 18.54 19.39
N LYS A 297 -19.05 19.50 19.35
CA LYS A 297 -19.85 19.85 20.52
C LYS A 297 -20.88 18.73 20.77
N LYS A 298 -21.22 18.49 22.04
CA LYS A 298 -22.18 17.47 22.44
C LYS A 298 -23.55 17.76 21.78
N GLY A 299 -24.01 16.85 20.90
CA GLY A 299 -25.26 17.01 20.14
C GLY A 299 -25.08 17.42 18.65
N ASP A 300 -23.86 17.59 18.17
CA ASP A 300 -23.59 17.87 16.77
C ASP A 300 -23.53 16.58 15.94
N GLU A 301 -24.56 16.35 15.13
CA GLU A 301 -24.70 15.18 14.24
C GLU A 301 -24.14 15.40 12.82
N GLY A 302 -23.55 16.57 12.54
CA GLY A 302 -22.91 16.88 11.26
C GLY A 302 -21.73 15.96 10.92
N PRO A 303 -21.16 16.02 9.70
CA PRO A 303 -19.98 15.27 9.33
C PRO A 303 -18.78 15.64 10.22
N GLN A 304 -17.84 14.68 10.40
CA GLN A 304 -16.64 14.94 11.18
C GLN A 304 -15.76 15.97 10.46
N GLU A 305 -15.49 17.09 11.12
CA GLU A 305 -14.59 18.12 10.60
C GLU A 305 -13.13 17.83 10.98
N TYR A 306 -12.21 18.20 10.09
CA TYR A 306 -10.76 18.05 10.27
C TYR A 306 -10.08 19.38 10.00
N LYS A 307 -9.06 19.70 10.82
CA LYS A 307 -8.16 20.84 10.60
C LYS A 307 -6.80 20.33 10.16
N GLU A 308 -6.25 20.91 9.10
CA GLU A 308 -4.87 20.64 8.68
C GLU A 308 -3.88 21.24 9.70
N ILE A 309 -2.83 20.48 9.97
CA ILE A 309 -1.70 20.94 10.78
C ILE A 309 -0.57 21.23 9.81
N LEU A 310 -0.27 22.50 9.62
CA LEU A 310 0.87 22.95 8.83
C LEU A 310 2.09 23.04 9.75
N GLU A 311 3.16 22.37 9.39
CA GLU A 311 4.45 22.46 10.08
C GLU A 311 5.22 23.65 9.47
N GLU A 312 5.80 24.49 10.30
CA GLU A 312 6.51 25.70 9.86
C GLU A 312 7.73 25.32 9.02
N GLY A 313 7.86 25.92 7.84
CA GLY A 313 8.97 25.66 6.92
C GLY A 313 8.83 24.38 6.07
N VAL A 314 7.70 23.67 6.14
CA VAL A 314 7.41 22.48 5.32
C VAL A 314 6.52 22.88 4.16
N GLU A 315 6.98 22.65 2.92
CA GLU A 315 6.18 22.76 1.71
C GLU A 315 5.48 21.42 1.44
N TYR A 316 4.15 21.46 1.33
CA TYR A 316 3.33 20.28 1.04
C TYR A 316 2.95 20.26 -0.43
N LEU A 317 3.39 19.25 -1.15
CA LEU A 317 3.15 19.11 -2.59
C LEU A 317 1.69 18.82 -2.94
N ARG A 318 0.92 18.21 -2.01
CA ARG A 318 -0.52 17.91 -2.16
C ARG A 318 -0.84 17.11 -3.43
N ILE A 319 -0.02 16.10 -3.69
CA ILE A 319 -0.17 15.22 -4.83
C ILE A 319 -1.46 14.41 -4.69
N ASN A 320 -2.21 14.26 -5.77
CA ASN A 320 -3.41 13.44 -5.82
C ASN A 320 -3.17 12.20 -6.68
N LYS A 321 -4.08 11.24 -6.64
CA LYS A 321 -4.03 10.00 -7.43
C LYS A 321 -3.90 10.28 -8.94
N GLU A 322 -4.64 11.27 -9.40
CA GLU A 322 -4.69 11.71 -10.80
C GLU A 322 -3.39 12.38 -11.26
N ASP A 323 -2.49 12.71 -10.34
CA ASP A 323 -1.19 13.30 -10.66
C ASP A 323 -0.11 12.24 -10.87
N ILE A 324 -0.39 10.97 -10.59
CA ILE A 324 0.52 9.85 -10.87
C ILE A 324 0.40 9.49 -12.35
N GLU A 325 1.48 9.64 -13.08
CA GLU A 325 1.55 9.49 -14.53
C GLU A 325 2.24 8.20 -14.98
N ASP A 326 3.00 7.58 -14.08
CA ASP A 326 3.70 6.32 -14.35
C ASP A 326 3.71 5.42 -13.11
N VAL A 327 3.51 4.12 -13.32
CA VAL A 327 3.55 3.10 -12.27
C VAL A 327 4.43 1.96 -12.72
N THR A 328 5.61 1.83 -12.11
CA THR A 328 6.52 0.72 -12.37
C THR A 328 6.44 -0.31 -11.25
N ILE A 329 6.17 -1.57 -11.58
CA ILE A 329 6.02 -2.65 -10.60
C ILE A 329 7.07 -3.74 -10.83
N GLY A 330 7.90 -3.98 -9.81
CA GLY A 330 8.82 -5.11 -9.75
C GLY A 330 8.24 -6.27 -8.93
N PHE A 331 8.43 -7.52 -9.40
CA PHE A 331 7.94 -8.71 -8.70
C PHE A 331 8.69 -9.98 -9.17
N ASN A 332 8.55 -11.07 -8.43
CA ASN A 332 8.94 -12.38 -8.96
C ASN A 332 7.90 -12.88 -9.98
N THR A 333 8.29 -13.89 -10.78
CA THR A 333 7.48 -14.41 -11.88
C THR A 333 6.06 -14.84 -11.46
N ALA A 334 5.92 -15.53 -10.33
CA ALA A 334 4.61 -15.99 -9.88
C ALA A 334 3.71 -14.83 -9.41
N MET A 335 4.29 -13.83 -8.70
CA MET A 335 3.53 -12.63 -8.30
C MET A 335 3.09 -11.82 -9.52
N HIS A 336 3.92 -11.75 -10.56
CA HIS A 336 3.56 -11.17 -11.86
C HIS A 336 2.31 -11.83 -12.47
N HIS A 337 2.33 -13.16 -12.54
CA HIS A 337 1.18 -13.91 -13.07
C HIS A 337 -0.08 -13.67 -12.25
N ILE A 338 0.02 -13.74 -10.94
CA ILE A 338 -1.13 -13.55 -10.04
C ILE A 338 -1.68 -12.12 -10.15
N LEU A 339 -0.82 -11.10 -10.21
CA LEU A 339 -1.25 -9.70 -10.37
C LEU A 339 -2.06 -9.52 -11.67
N LEU A 340 -1.59 -10.10 -12.76
CA LEU A 340 -2.22 -9.99 -14.08
C LEU A 340 -3.39 -10.96 -14.28
N GLY A 341 -3.70 -11.82 -13.32
CA GLY A 341 -4.72 -12.86 -13.46
C GLY A 341 -4.31 -13.95 -14.46
N LEU A 342 -3.02 -14.10 -14.74
CA LEU A 342 -2.47 -15.19 -15.55
C LEU A 342 -2.30 -16.44 -14.70
N ASP A 343 -2.58 -17.61 -15.28
CA ASP A 343 -2.44 -18.88 -14.58
C ASP A 343 -0.99 -19.12 -14.10
N PRO A 344 -0.75 -19.17 -12.77
CA PRO A 344 0.57 -19.39 -12.21
C PRO A 344 0.93 -20.88 -12.08
N GLU A 345 0.01 -21.82 -12.35
CA GLU A 345 0.25 -23.27 -12.17
C GLU A 345 1.48 -23.75 -12.92
N PRO A 346 1.70 -23.39 -14.22
CA PRO A 346 2.88 -23.84 -14.94
C PRO A 346 4.20 -23.35 -14.33
N VAL A 347 4.19 -22.21 -13.63
CA VAL A 347 5.39 -21.71 -12.93
C VAL A 347 5.76 -22.59 -11.72
N GLY A 348 4.78 -23.28 -11.15
CA GLY A 348 4.98 -24.20 -10.00
C GLY A 348 5.28 -25.66 -10.39
N LEU A 349 5.11 -26.03 -11.65
CA LEU A 349 5.25 -27.42 -12.12
C LEU A 349 6.38 -27.57 -13.15
N ALA A 350 7.22 -28.58 -12.97
CA ALA A 350 8.30 -28.87 -13.92
C ALA A 350 7.75 -29.09 -15.35
N PRO A 351 8.35 -28.48 -16.39
CA PRO A 351 9.63 -27.75 -16.46
C PRO A 351 9.57 -26.24 -16.14
N PHE A 352 8.54 -25.75 -15.45
CA PHE A 352 8.36 -24.38 -14.95
C PHE A 352 8.23 -23.29 -16.04
N PRO A 353 7.48 -23.47 -17.13
CA PRO A 353 7.33 -22.47 -18.17
C PRO A 353 6.37 -21.35 -17.74
N PRO A 354 6.82 -20.11 -17.59
CA PRO A 354 5.91 -19.00 -17.36
C PRO A 354 5.13 -18.65 -18.64
N VAL A 355 3.98 -18.01 -18.48
CA VAL A 355 3.22 -17.45 -19.61
C VAL A 355 4.01 -16.32 -20.28
N ILE A 356 4.75 -15.56 -19.47
CA ILE A 356 5.56 -14.43 -19.94
C ILE A 356 6.82 -14.25 -19.11
N HIS A 357 7.94 -13.95 -19.77
CA HIS A 357 9.24 -13.63 -19.19
C HIS A 357 9.57 -12.13 -19.22
N HIS A 358 8.93 -11.39 -20.11
CA HIS A 358 9.28 -10.00 -20.38
C HIS A 358 8.43 -9.04 -19.54
N SER A 359 8.95 -7.83 -19.35
CA SER A 359 8.17 -6.72 -18.85
C SER A 359 7.01 -6.41 -19.80
N LEU A 360 5.90 -5.95 -19.26
CA LEU A 360 4.73 -5.51 -20.00
C LEU A 360 4.44 -4.06 -19.70
N ASP A 361 4.17 -3.30 -20.75
CA ASP A 361 3.59 -1.98 -20.65
C ASP A 361 2.07 -2.12 -20.77
N ILE A 362 1.35 -1.81 -19.69
CA ILE A 362 -0.11 -1.98 -19.59
C ILE A 362 -0.73 -0.61 -19.32
N LYS A 363 -1.83 -0.30 -20.00
CA LYS A 363 -2.61 0.94 -19.82
C LYS A 363 -3.90 0.67 -19.06
#